data_5183edced25022e94107b65f78c126c1
#
_entry.id   5183edced25022e94107b65f78c126c1
#
_cell.length_a   1.000
_cell.length_b   1.000
_cell.length_c   1.000
_cell.angle_alpha   90.00
_cell.angle_beta   90.00
_cell.angle_gamma   90.00
#
_symmetry.space_group_name_H-M   'P 1'
#
loop_
_entity.id
_entity.type
_entity.pdbx_description
1 polymer ?
#
loop_
_entity_poly.entity_id
_entity_poly.type
_entity_poly.pdbx_seq_one_letter_code
_entity_poly.pdbx_strand_id
1 'polypeptide(L)'
;MLDFIYYPVSAILWFWHEIFGFVLDPASGYAWALSVVFLVFTLRALLFKPFVHQVRSMKKMQEFAPQVRSLQEKYGHDKQRLAQEMQKLQQEQGFNPISGCLPMLVQVPVFIGLFHVLNGFRPGAESNFVFGKEEVASFVSADLFGAKLSNTISQTPEVLAAFGTDRTSMLIVGVPLMIAAAIATHFTSRHSVQRQTAEAAQNPQTEIMNRMVLWVFPMFAIIGGPFLPLAILLYWLANNFWTLAQQRIVYTRIDREEAESAAAATVIDGTAVTTTASEASTTAAPTPEIAPAPAPAPASDAERTTAEPGEPARGEEAEDASPAPAATTDQPGDAPGVLEDRSRDNRPGESR
;
A
#
# COMPACT_ATOMS: atom_id res chain seq x y z
N MET A 1 -14.87 -12.36 -17.97
CA MET A 1 -14.69 -13.00 -16.65
C MET A 1 -14.82 -12.07 -15.45
N LEU A 2 -14.65 -10.77 -15.60
CA LEU A 2 -14.79 -9.79 -14.50
C LEU A 2 -16.10 -8.99 -14.59
N ASP A 3 -17.10 -9.50 -15.24
CA ASP A 3 -18.39 -8.84 -15.49
C ASP A 3 -19.11 -8.48 -14.18
N PHE A 4 -18.89 -9.27 -13.12
CA PHE A 4 -19.39 -8.98 -11.77
C PHE A 4 -18.80 -7.68 -11.16
N ILE A 5 -17.72 -7.14 -11.75
CA ILE A 5 -17.13 -5.83 -11.37
C ILE A 5 -17.56 -4.77 -12.37
N TYR A 6 -17.54 -5.08 -13.67
CA TYR A 6 -17.79 -4.11 -14.73
C TYR A 6 -19.22 -3.59 -14.69
N TYR A 7 -20.22 -4.46 -14.50
CA TYR A 7 -21.62 -4.04 -14.42
C TYR A 7 -21.92 -3.14 -13.21
N PRO A 8 -21.53 -3.48 -11.97
CA PRO A 8 -21.73 -2.55 -10.84
C PRO A 8 -21.01 -1.21 -11.02
N VAL A 9 -19.77 -1.20 -11.53
CA VAL A 9 -19.03 0.04 -11.77
C VAL A 9 -19.74 0.89 -12.84
N SER A 10 -20.16 0.28 -13.94
CA SER A 10 -20.90 1.00 -14.99
C SER A 10 -22.28 1.48 -14.52
N ALA A 11 -23.00 0.68 -13.70
CA ALA A 11 -24.29 1.05 -13.15
C ALA A 11 -24.20 2.26 -12.18
N ILE A 12 -23.18 2.30 -11.32
CA ILE A 12 -22.95 3.45 -10.43
C ILE A 12 -22.58 4.69 -11.24
N LEU A 13 -21.75 4.54 -12.28
CA LEU A 13 -21.38 5.64 -13.18
C LEU A 13 -22.61 6.18 -13.93
N TRP A 14 -23.44 5.27 -14.46
CA TRP A 14 -24.69 5.60 -15.12
C TRP A 14 -25.65 6.35 -14.19
N PHE A 15 -25.85 5.84 -12.96
CA PHE A 15 -26.70 6.46 -11.94
C PHE A 15 -26.31 7.93 -11.67
N TRP A 16 -25.03 8.18 -11.48
CA TRP A 16 -24.56 9.54 -11.24
C TRP A 16 -24.64 10.41 -12.51
N HIS A 17 -24.45 9.81 -13.68
CA HIS A 17 -24.59 10.52 -14.94
C HIS A 17 -26.03 10.98 -15.18
N GLU A 18 -27.03 10.16 -14.88
CA GLU A 18 -28.44 10.56 -14.93
C GLU A 18 -28.73 11.77 -14.01
N ILE A 19 -28.21 11.73 -12.79
CA ILE A 19 -28.41 12.83 -11.82
C ILE A 19 -27.75 14.13 -12.32
N PHE A 20 -26.48 14.07 -12.72
CA PHE A 20 -25.76 15.26 -13.16
C PHE A 20 -26.18 15.71 -14.55
N GLY A 21 -26.52 14.79 -15.44
CA GLY A 21 -27.06 15.09 -16.75
C GLY A 21 -28.38 15.84 -16.71
N PHE A 22 -29.26 15.53 -15.73
CA PHE A 22 -30.48 16.26 -15.50
C PHE A 22 -30.23 17.74 -15.13
N VAL A 23 -29.14 18.03 -14.41
CA VAL A 23 -28.83 19.39 -13.91
C VAL A 23 -27.96 20.18 -14.91
N LEU A 24 -27.00 19.51 -15.57
CA LEU A 24 -25.92 20.15 -16.32
C LEU A 24 -25.97 19.92 -17.82
N ASP A 25 -26.91 19.15 -18.35
CA ASP A 25 -26.93 18.59 -19.70
C ASP A 25 -26.20 17.23 -19.78
N PRO A 26 -26.87 16.18 -20.29
CA PRO A 26 -26.28 14.84 -20.45
C PRO A 26 -25.05 14.77 -21.36
N ALA A 27 -24.91 15.70 -22.31
CA ALA A 27 -23.73 15.76 -23.20
C ALA A 27 -22.56 16.54 -22.59
N SER A 28 -22.76 17.18 -21.42
CA SER A 28 -21.75 18.00 -20.78
C SER A 28 -20.58 17.19 -20.24
N GLY A 29 -19.34 17.58 -20.56
CA GLY A 29 -18.14 17.02 -19.97
C GLY A 29 -18.09 17.18 -18.44
N TYR A 30 -18.72 18.23 -17.90
CA TYR A 30 -18.82 18.42 -16.44
C TYR A 30 -19.74 17.40 -15.79
N ALA A 31 -20.87 17.03 -16.42
CA ALA A 31 -21.76 15.98 -15.94
C ALA A 31 -21.00 14.64 -15.84
N TRP A 32 -20.28 14.27 -16.89
CA TRP A 32 -19.45 13.06 -16.92
C TRP A 32 -18.28 13.12 -15.92
N ALA A 33 -17.59 14.25 -15.80
CA ALA A 33 -16.51 14.42 -14.84
C ALA A 33 -16.99 14.26 -13.39
N LEU A 34 -18.13 14.88 -13.04
CA LEU A 34 -18.75 14.73 -11.72
C LEU A 34 -19.21 13.28 -11.48
N SER A 35 -19.75 12.61 -12.51
CA SER A 35 -20.16 11.21 -12.42
C SER A 35 -18.98 10.30 -12.07
N VAL A 36 -17.81 10.52 -12.68
CA VAL A 36 -16.58 9.81 -12.32
C VAL A 36 -16.15 10.10 -10.89
N VAL A 37 -16.19 11.34 -10.44
CA VAL A 37 -15.84 11.73 -9.06
C VAL A 37 -16.77 11.07 -8.06
N PHE A 38 -18.07 11.11 -8.29
CA PHE A 38 -19.07 10.54 -7.38
C PHE A 38 -19.14 9.01 -7.43
N LEU A 39 -18.80 8.41 -8.55
CA LEU A 39 -18.52 6.97 -8.62
C LEU A 39 -17.43 6.59 -7.59
N VAL A 40 -16.31 7.33 -7.58
CA VAL A 40 -15.22 7.10 -6.62
C VAL A 40 -15.74 7.23 -5.19
N PHE A 41 -16.46 8.30 -4.90
CA PHE A 41 -16.97 8.57 -3.56
C PHE A 41 -17.95 7.49 -3.10
N THR A 42 -18.80 7.00 -3.97
CA THR A 42 -19.73 5.89 -3.66
C THR A 42 -18.98 4.61 -3.33
N LEU A 43 -18.03 4.20 -4.18
CA LEU A 43 -17.22 2.99 -3.94
C LEU A 43 -16.40 3.11 -2.66
N ARG A 44 -15.83 4.27 -2.38
CA ARG A 44 -15.07 4.54 -1.16
C ARG A 44 -15.94 4.58 0.09
N ALA A 45 -17.15 5.12 0.00
CA ALA A 45 -18.11 5.11 1.10
C ALA A 45 -18.54 3.69 1.46
N LEU A 46 -18.81 2.83 0.46
CA LEU A 46 -19.11 1.42 0.68
C LEU A 46 -17.94 0.68 1.36
N LEU A 47 -16.70 1.04 1.03
CA LEU A 47 -15.49 0.45 1.59
C LEU A 47 -15.01 1.14 2.88
N PHE A 48 -15.77 2.07 3.45
CA PHE A 48 -15.34 2.82 4.64
C PHE A 48 -15.13 1.92 5.87
N LYS A 49 -16.08 1.03 6.15
CA LYS A 49 -15.98 0.10 7.30
C LYS A 49 -14.77 -0.85 7.20
N PRO A 50 -14.56 -1.56 6.07
CA PRO A 50 -13.34 -2.33 5.85
C PRO A 50 -12.06 -1.52 6.04
N PHE A 51 -12.02 -0.28 5.56
CA PHE A 51 -10.87 0.60 5.72
C PHE A 51 -10.56 0.91 7.20
N VAL A 52 -11.57 1.24 8.01
CA VAL A 52 -11.39 1.48 9.46
C VAL A 52 -10.83 0.24 10.15
N HIS A 53 -11.38 -0.94 9.84
CA HIS A 53 -10.88 -2.20 10.41
C HIS A 53 -9.41 -2.44 10.06
N GLN A 54 -9.04 -2.15 8.83
CA GLN A 54 -7.68 -2.27 8.35
C GLN A 54 -6.71 -1.31 9.06
N VAL A 55 -7.08 -0.02 9.23
CA VAL A 55 -6.22 0.94 9.94
C VAL A 55 -5.97 0.47 11.38
N ARG A 56 -6.99 -0.04 12.06
CA ARG A 56 -6.84 -0.63 13.40
C ARG A 56 -5.92 -1.86 13.40
N SER A 57 -6.05 -2.73 12.40
CA SER A 57 -5.17 -3.89 12.26
C SER A 57 -3.72 -3.48 11.97
N MET A 58 -3.50 -2.46 11.15
CA MET A 58 -2.17 -1.91 10.89
C MET A 58 -1.54 -1.31 12.15
N LYS A 59 -2.31 -0.59 12.98
CA LYS A 59 -1.81 -0.07 14.27
C LYS A 59 -1.39 -1.21 15.21
N LYS A 60 -2.21 -2.23 15.38
CA LYS A 60 -1.84 -3.42 16.16
C LYS A 60 -0.54 -4.05 15.66
N MET A 61 -0.38 -4.20 14.33
CA MET A 61 0.85 -4.73 13.77
C MET A 61 2.08 -3.84 14.09
N GLN A 62 1.90 -2.51 14.16
CA GLN A 62 2.97 -1.58 14.54
C GLN A 62 3.38 -1.71 16.02
N GLU A 63 2.45 -2.05 16.91
CA GLU A 63 2.74 -2.33 18.33
C GLU A 63 3.67 -3.54 18.52
N PHE A 64 3.63 -4.50 17.58
CA PHE A 64 4.50 -5.68 17.58
C PHE A 64 5.82 -5.45 16.82
N ALA A 65 6.04 -4.27 16.22
CA ALA A 65 7.27 -3.98 15.48
C ALA A 65 8.56 -4.25 16.30
N PRO A 66 8.67 -3.91 17.60
CA PRO A 66 9.86 -4.23 18.40
C PRO A 66 10.08 -5.74 18.57
N GLN A 67 9.00 -6.53 18.73
CA GLN A 67 9.11 -7.99 18.84
C GLN A 67 9.55 -8.61 17.48
N VAL A 68 9.00 -8.14 16.39
CA VAL A 68 9.42 -8.53 15.03
C VAL A 68 10.91 -8.24 14.82
N ARG A 69 11.37 -7.07 15.24
CA ARG A 69 12.78 -6.68 15.14
C ARG A 69 13.69 -7.59 15.98
N SER A 70 13.32 -7.91 17.20
CA SER A 70 14.09 -8.82 18.04
C SER A 70 14.20 -10.23 17.44
N LEU A 71 13.14 -10.72 16.79
CA LEU A 71 13.17 -11.98 16.03
C LEU A 71 14.09 -11.89 14.81
N GLN A 72 14.08 -10.78 14.09
CA GLN A 72 14.98 -10.55 12.95
C GLN A 72 16.44 -10.47 13.38
N GLU A 73 16.74 -9.81 14.48
CA GLU A 73 18.10 -9.75 15.06
C GLU A 73 18.58 -11.12 15.51
N LYS A 74 17.70 -11.93 16.14
CA LYS A 74 18.05 -13.25 16.66
C LYS A 74 18.17 -14.33 15.60
N TYR A 75 17.31 -14.32 14.60
CA TYR A 75 17.18 -15.40 13.61
C TYR A 75 17.44 -14.93 12.16
N GLY A 76 17.98 -13.72 11.96
CA GLY A 76 18.18 -13.15 10.61
C GLY A 76 19.07 -13.99 9.70
N HIS A 77 19.94 -14.82 10.25
CA HIS A 77 20.79 -15.74 9.50
C HIS A 77 20.05 -17.03 9.09
N ASP A 78 18.98 -17.40 9.81
CA ASP A 78 18.17 -18.59 9.54
C ASP A 78 16.76 -18.16 9.11
N LYS A 79 16.57 -17.96 7.80
CA LYS A 79 15.30 -17.52 7.21
C LYS A 79 14.14 -18.48 7.52
N GLN A 80 14.42 -19.78 7.62
CA GLN A 80 13.41 -20.78 7.88
C GLN A 80 12.91 -20.70 9.33
N ARG A 81 13.83 -20.56 10.27
CA ARG A 81 13.50 -20.39 11.69
C ARG A 81 12.84 -19.05 11.98
N LEU A 82 13.31 -17.98 11.33
CA LEU A 82 12.67 -16.67 11.40
C LEU A 82 11.21 -16.73 10.93
N ALA A 83 10.93 -17.41 9.81
CA ALA A 83 9.57 -17.57 9.29
C ALA A 83 8.68 -18.35 10.28
N GLN A 84 9.19 -19.41 10.92
CA GLN A 84 8.46 -20.19 11.92
C GLN A 84 8.14 -19.36 13.18
N GLU A 85 9.12 -18.63 13.70
CA GLU A 85 8.91 -17.80 14.91
C GLU A 85 8.00 -16.59 14.60
N MET A 86 8.09 -16.01 13.42
CA MET A 86 7.14 -15.00 12.94
C MET A 86 5.72 -15.55 12.85
N GLN A 87 5.54 -16.77 12.35
CA GLN A 87 4.24 -17.42 12.28
C GLN A 87 3.65 -17.71 13.67
N LYS A 88 4.49 -18.15 14.63
CA LYS A 88 4.06 -18.32 16.03
C LYS A 88 3.62 -17.00 16.64
N LEU A 89 4.42 -15.93 16.49
CA LEU A 89 4.07 -14.60 16.98
C LEU A 89 2.73 -14.13 16.41
N GLN A 90 2.48 -14.37 15.12
CA GLN A 90 1.22 -14.03 14.46
C GLN A 90 0.04 -14.82 15.04
N GLN A 91 0.22 -16.11 15.32
CA GLN A 91 -0.82 -16.97 15.91
C GLN A 91 -1.12 -16.60 17.36
N GLU A 92 -0.09 -16.35 18.16
CA GLU A 92 -0.22 -15.98 19.58
C GLU A 92 -0.90 -14.62 19.75
N GLN A 93 -0.58 -13.66 18.90
CA GLN A 93 -1.09 -12.28 18.97
C GLN A 93 -2.34 -12.04 18.11
N GLY A 94 -2.75 -13.03 17.31
CA GLY A 94 -3.98 -12.97 16.52
C GLY A 94 -3.97 -11.90 15.42
N PHE A 95 -2.81 -11.43 14.96
CA PHE A 95 -2.73 -10.47 13.86
C PHE A 95 -2.44 -11.14 12.51
N ASN A 96 -3.03 -10.59 11.45
CA ASN A 96 -2.83 -11.08 10.10
C ASN A 96 -2.03 -10.05 9.28
N PRO A 97 -0.81 -10.37 8.81
CA PRO A 97 0.01 -9.45 8.01
C PRO A 97 -0.63 -9.08 6.67
N ILE A 98 -1.53 -9.94 6.15
CA ILE A 98 -2.26 -9.68 4.90
C ILE A 98 -3.24 -8.50 5.06
N SER A 99 -3.69 -8.20 6.28
CA SER A 99 -4.60 -7.08 6.52
C SER A 99 -4.00 -5.73 6.12
N GLY A 100 -2.67 -5.60 6.12
CA GLY A 100 -1.98 -4.38 5.68
C GLY A 100 -2.05 -4.13 4.17
N CYS A 101 -2.08 -5.17 3.34
CA CYS A 101 -2.15 -5.03 1.87
C CYS A 101 -3.59 -5.14 1.32
N LEU A 102 -4.58 -5.41 2.17
CA LEU A 102 -5.99 -5.58 1.77
C LEU A 102 -6.54 -4.41 0.93
N PRO A 103 -6.24 -3.10 1.20
CA PRO A 103 -6.74 -2.02 0.36
C PRO A 103 -6.24 -2.08 -1.06
N MET A 104 -4.98 -2.46 -1.23
CA MET A 104 -4.39 -2.61 -2.55
C MET A 104 -5.10 -3.73 -3.32
N LEU A 105 -5.37 -4.86 -2.65
CA LEU A 105 -6.08 -6.00 -3.24
C LEU A 105 -7.52 -5.65 -3.65
N VAL A 106 -8.21 -4.82 -2.88
CA VAL A 106 -9.57 -4.35 -3.21
C VAL A 106 -9.53 -3.26 -4.27
N GLN A 107 -8.53 -2.38 -4.25
CA GLN A 107 -8.40 -1.28 -5.19
C GLN A 107 -8.10 -1.72 -6.62
N VAL A 108 -7.27 -2.76 -6.80
CA VAL A 108 -6.88 -3.26 -8.13
C VAL A 108 -8.09 -3.69 -8.98
N PRO A 109 -9.02 -4.52 -8.49
CA PRO A 109 -10.24 -4.86 -9.23
C PRO A 109 -11.10 -3.65 -9.60
N VAL A 110 -11.26 -2.70 -8.68
CA VAL A 110 -12.02 -1.47 -8.92
C VAL A 110 -11.37 -0.63 -10.04
N PHE A 111 -10.04 -0.49 -9.98
CA PHE A 111 -9.30 0.24 -11.00
C PHE A 111 -9.41 -0.44 -12.39
N ILE A 112 -9.24 -1.76 -12.44
CA ILE A 112 -9.39 -2.55 -13.67
C ILE A 112 -10.81 -2.41 -14.22
N GLY A 113 -11.82 -2.48 -13.34
CA GLY A 113 -13.21 -2.31 -13.70
C GLY A 113 -13.49 -0.97 -14.35
N LEU A 114 -13.06 0.11 -13.69
CA LEU A 114 -13.23 1.46 -14.22
C LEU A 114 -12.44 1.68 -15.53
N PHE A 115 -11.18 1.23 -15.56
CA PHE A 115 -10.35 1.34 -16.76
C PHE A 115 -11.00 0.62 -17.95
N HIS A 116 -11.56 -0.57 -17.72
CA HIS A 116 -12.24 -1.34 -18.77
C HIS A 116 -13.53 -0.67 -19.24
N VAL A 117 -14.36 -0.18 -18.33
CA VAL A 117 -15.59 0.56 -18.65
C VAL A 117 -15.27 1.83 -19.43
N LEU A 118 -14.28 2.62 -18.97
CA LEU A 118 -13.93 3.87 -19.66
C LEU A 118 -13.30 3.64 -21.04
N ASN A 119 -12.53 2.58 -21.22
CA ASN A 119 -11.99 2.21 -22.55
C ASN A 119 -13.05 1.60 -23.49
N GLY A 120 -14.19 1.19 -22.98
CA GLY A 120 -15.32 0.72 -23.78
C GLY A 120 -16.05 1.83 -24.53
N PHE A 121 -15.91 3.08 -24.11
CA PHE A 121 -16.49 4.23 -24.79
C PHE A 121 -15.67 4.59 -26.04
N ARG A 122 -16.16 4.15 -27.19
CA ARG A 122 -15.51 4.36 -28.48
C ARG A 122 -16.49 4.93 -29.49
N PRO A 123 -16.03 5.75 -30.46
CA PRO A 123 -16.88 6.22 -31.53
C PRO A 123 -17.55 5.06 -32.28
N GLY A 124 -18.87 5.13 -32.43
CA GLY A 124 -19.64 4.13 -33.13
C GLY A 124 -19.95 2.84 -32.36
N ALA A 125 -19.58 2.71 -31.08
CA ALA A 125 -20.00 1.59 -30.27
C ALA A 125 -21.50 1.66 -29.96
N GLU A 126 -22.19 0.54 -30.12
CA GLU A 126 -23.64 0.42 -29.93
C GLU A 126 -24.04 0.36 -28.45
N SER A 127 -23.13 -0.11 -27.59
CA SER A 127 -23.33 -0.21 -26.14
C SER A 127 -22.01 -0.36 -25.39
N ASN A 128 -22.05 -0.09 -24.08
CA ASN A 128 -20.93 -0.31 -23.18
C ASN A 128 -21.48 -0.67 -21.79
N PHE A 129 -21.63 -1.97 -21.50
CA PHE A 129 -22.29 -2.54 -20.31
C PHE A 129 -23.72 -2.02 -20.14
N VAL A 130 -23.99 -1.16 -19.16
CA VAL A 130 -25.31 -0.57 -18.92
C VAL A 130 -25.62 0.60 -19.83
N PHE A 131 -24.62 1.17 -20.49
CA PHE A 131 -24.79 2.34 -21.36
C PHE A 131 -25.26 1.93 -22.76
N GLY A 132 -26.30 2.56 -23.23
CA GLY A 132 -26.76 2.43 -24.62
C GLY A 132 -25.96 3.32 -25.58
N LYS A 133 -26.38 3.34 -26.82
CA LYS A 133 -25.72 4.05 -27.91
C LYS A 133 -25.65 5.58 -27.68
N GLU A 134 -26.72 6.15 -27.11
CA GLU A 134 -26.83 7.59 -26.88
C GLU A 134 -25.85 8.03 -25.79
N GLU A 135 -25.77 7.31 -24.68
CA GLU A 135 -24.84 7.62 -23.59
C GLU A 135 -23.40 7.38 -23.99
N VAL A 136 -23.14 6.36 -24.82
CA VAL A 136 -21.80 6.14 -25.38
C VAL A 136 -21.40 7.33 -26.25
N ALA A 137 -22.28 7.78 -27.14
CA ALA A 137 -22.02 8.97 -27.98
C ALA A 137 -21.84 10.24 -27.15
N SER A 138 -22.66 10.40 -26.09
CA SER A 138 -22.54 11.49 -25.11
C SER A 138 -21.16 11.51 -24.44
N PHE A 139 -20.69 10.38 -23.90
CA PHE A 139 -19.36 10.32 -23.25
C PHE A 139 -18.22 10.59 -24.24
N VAL A 140 -18.29 10.04 -25.44
CA VAL A 140 -17.29 10.25 -26.51
C VAL A 140 -17.22 11.72 -26.92
N SER A 141 -18.37 12.40 -26.96
CA SER A 141 -18.44 13.84 -27.27
C SER A 141 -18.08 14.74 -26.08
N ALA A 142 -18.16 14.22 -24.85
CA ALA A 142 -17.92 14.96 -23.63
C ALA A 142 -16.49 15.51 -23.55
N ASP A 143 -16.34 16.80 -23.31
CA ASP A 143 -15.04 17.44 -23.16
C ASP A 143 -14.99 18.40 -21.96
N LEU A 144 -13.77 18.62 -21.46
CA LEU A 144 -13.43 19.66 -20.52
C LEU A 144 -12.45 20.62 -21.23
N PHE A 145 -12.89 21.84 -21.51
CA PHE A 145 -12.08 22.85 -22.21
C PHE A 145 -11.49 22.34 -23.53
N GLY A 146 -12.29 21.58 -24.31
CA GLY A 146 -11.88 20.98 -25.57
C GLY A 146 -11.10 19.67 -25.47
N ALA A 147 -10.72 19.23 -24.26
CA ALA A 147 -10.04 17.96 -24.03
C ALA A 147 -11.03 16.83 -23.75
N LYS A 148 -11.04 15.80 -24.56
CA LYS A 148 -11.96 14.66 -24.44
C LYS A 148 -11.61 13.77 -23.26
N LEU A 149 -12.60 13.42 -22.41
CA LEU A 149 -12.43 12.58 -21.23
C LEU A 149 -12.00 11.15 -21.57
N SER A 150 -12.40 10.63 -22.71
CA SER A 150 -12.09 9.28 -23.19
C SER A 150 -10.67 9.15 -23.77
N ASN A 151 -10.02 10.27 -24.12
CA ASN A 151 -8.76 10.26 -24.85
C ASN A 151 -7.53 10.36 -23.96
N THR A 152 -6.38 9.93 -24.51
CA THR A 152 -5.06 10.06 -23.88
C THR A 152 -4.21 11.10 -24.61
N ILE A 153 -3.29 11.75 -23.91
CA ILE A 153 -2.37 12.73 -24.49
C ILE A 153 -1.44 12.10 -25.53
N SER A 154 -1.08 10.83 -25.34
CA SER A 154 -0.14 10.09 -26.18
C SER A 154 -0.73 9.60 -27.50
N GLN A 155 -2.04 9.71 -27.73
CA GLN A 155 -2.67 9.32 -28.98
C GLN A 155 -2.15 10.14 -30.17
N THR A 156 -2.19 9.54 -31.37
CA THR A 156 -1.75 10.23 -32.59
C THR A 156 -2.69 11.38 -32.94
N PRO A 157 -2.20 12.40 -33.66
CA PRO A 157 -3.04 13.54 -34.05
C PRO A 157 -4.29 13.12 -34.85
N GLU A 158 -4.21 12.09 -35.69
CA GLU A 158 -5.29 11.55 -36.47
C GLU A 158 -6.41 10.98 -35.61
N VAL A 159 -6.02 10.23 -34.55
CA VAL A 159 -6.97 9.68 -33.57
C VAL A 159 -7.62 10.80 -32.78
N LEU A 160 -6.86 11.77 -32.28
CA LEU A 160 -7.41 12.91 -31.56
C LEU A 160 -8.40 13.71 -32.42
N ALA A 161 -8.06 13.96 -33.69
CA ALA A 161 -8.94 14.64 -34.63
C ALA A 161 -10.25 13.87 -34.91
N ALA A 162 -10.20 12.53 -34.95
CA ALA A 162 -11.39 11.68 -35.07
C ALA A 162 -12.36 11.82 -33.89
N PHE A 163 -11.87 12.19 -32.70
CA PHE A 163 -12.68 12.51 -31.52
C PHE A 163 -13.07 14.00 -31.43
N GLY A 164 -12.64 14.84 -32.38
CA GLY A 164 -12.90 16.28 -32.36
C GLY A 164 -12.11 17.02 -31.28
N THR A 165 -10.88 16.59 -31.00
CA THR A 165 -9.94 17.24 -30.10
C THR A 165 -8.55 17.33 -30.73
N ASP A 166 -7.65 18.02 -30.10
CA ASP A 166 -6.24 18.15 -30.48
C ASP A 166 -5.29 17.99 -29.30
N ARG A 167 -4.01 17.81 -29.59
CA ARG A 167 -2.99 17.61 -28.55
C ARG A 167 -2.84 18.82 -27.64
N THR A 168 -3.03 20.02 -28.12
CA THR A 168 -2.91 21.24 -27.32
C THR A 168 -3.98 21.29 -26.25
N SER A 169 -5.25 21.06 -26.64
CA SER A 169 -6.37 20.96 -25.69
C SER A 169 -6.15 19.86 -24.66
N MET A 170 -5.69 18.69 -25.10
CA MET A 170 -5.37 17.57 -24.20
C MET A 170 -4.25 17.89 -23.21
N LEU A 171 -3.22 18.66 -23.62
CA LEU A 171 -2.13 19.09 -22.74
C LEU A 171 -2.57 20.17 -21.75
N ILE A 172 -3.39 21.13 -22.18
CA ILE A 172 -3.89 22.22 -21.32
C ILE A 172 -4.66 21.67 -20.12
N VAL A 173 -5.42 20.61 -20.31
CA VAL A 173 -6.19 19.98 -19.23
C VAL A 173 -5.42 18.85 -18.55
N GLY A 174 -4.76 18.01 -19.33
CA GLY A 174 -4.10 16.81 -18.83
C GLY A 174 -2.87 17.11 -17.99
N VAL A 175 -2.02 18.08 -18.36
CA VAL A 175 -0.81 18.40 -17.60
C VAL A 175 -1.13 18.94 -16.20
N PRO A 176 -2.02 19.95 -16.03
CA PRO A 176 -2.44 20.37 -14.69
C PRO A 176 -3.06 19.23 -13.87
N LEU A 177 -3.86 18.37 -14.51
CA LEU A 177 -4.49 17.24 -13.84
C LEU A 177 -3.45 16.19 -13.36
N MET A 178 -2.43 15.87 -14.18
CA MET A 178 -1.33 15.00 -13.82
C MET A 178 -0.51 15.57 -12.65
N ILE A 179 -0.18 16.88 -12.71
CA ILE A 179 0.55 17.55 -11.63
C ILE A 179 -0.28 17.53 -10.35
N ALA A 180 -1.56 17.86 -10.41
CA ALA A 180 -2.46 17.82 -9.26
C ALA A 180 -2.57 16.40 -8.68
N ALA A 181 -2.68 15.37 -9.52
CA ALA A 181 -2.70 13.97 -9.12
C ALA A 181 -1.38 13.55 -8.46
N ALA A 182 -0.23 13.94 -9.01
CA ALA A 182 1.08 13.66 -8.44
C ALA A 182 1.26 14.31 -7.06
N ILE A 183 0.91 15.58 -6.93
CA ILE A 183 0.95 16.33 -5.67
C ILE A 183 0.02 15.66 -4.65
N ALA A 184 -1.22 15.36 -5.01
CA ALA A 184 -2.18 14.71 -4.13
C ALA A 184 -1.69 13.31 -3.69
N THR A 185 -1.09 12.53 -4.60
CA THR A 185 -0.49 11.24 -4.29
C THR A 185 0.68 11.38 -3.32
N HIS A 186 1.56 12.36 -3.53
CA HIS A 186 2.67 12.61 -2.62
C HIS A 186 2.19 12.96 -1.20
N PHE A 187 1.21 13.87 -1.07
CA PHE A 187 0.66 14.23 0.23
C PHE A 187 -0.05 13.07 0.92
N THR A 188 -0.84 12.28 0.19
CA THR A 188 -1.50 11.07 0.71
C THR A 188 -0.48 10.06 1.22
N SER A 189 0.57 9.81 0.44
CA SER A 189 1.66 8.91 0.80
C SER A 189 2.44 9.42 2.01
N ARG A 190 2.80 10.71 2.03
CA ARG A 190 3.51 11.33 3.14
C ARG A 190 2.72 11.23 4.44
N HIS A 191 1.42 11.50 4.40
CA HIS A 191 0.54 11.37 5.55
C HIS A 191 0.48 9.93 6.09
N SER A 192 0.47 8.93 5.20
CA SER A 192 0.54 7.51 5.59
C SER A 192 1.88 7.12 6.22
N VAL A 193 2.99 7.56 5.62
CA VAL A 193 4.34 7.25 6.12
C VAL A 193 4.61 7.90 7.48
N GLN A 194 4.14 9.14 7.71
CA GLN A 194 4.29 9.84 8.98
C GLN A 194 3.54 9.19 10.16
N ARG A 195 2.62 8.28 9.88
CA ARG A 195 1.86 7.53 10.90
C ARG A 195 2.49 6.19 11.28
N GLN A 196 3.65 5.85 10.71
CA GLN A 196 4.40 4.66 11.10
C GLN A 196 5.17 4.91 12.40
N THR A 197 5.31 3.87 13.23
CA THR A 197 6.17 3.94 14.42
C THR A 197 7.65 4.04 14.03
N ALA A 198 8.47 4.60 14.91
CA ALA A 198 9.91 4.75 14.67
C ALA A 198 10.58 3.40 14.41
N GLU A 199 10.15 2.35 15.13
CA GLU A 199 10.67 0.98 14.99
C GLU A 199 10.30 0.38 13.63
N ALA A 200 9.06 0.56 13.19
CA ALA A 200 8.61 0.09 11.87
C ALA A 200 9.34 0.83 10.74
N ALA A 201 9.59 2.13 10.91
CA ALA A 201 10.28 2.95 9.92
C ALA A 201 11.78 2.60 9.77
N GLN A 202 12.42 2.07 10.82
CA GLN A 202 13.83 1.65 10.81
C GLN A 202 14.08 0.31 10.10
N ASN A 203 13.03 -0.45 9.76
CA ASN A 203 13.20 -1.68 9.00
C ASN A 203 13.62 -1.34 7.56
N PRO A 204 14.77 -1.86 7.05
CA PRO A 204 15.27 -1.54 5.72
C PRO A 204 14.26 -1.80 4.60
N GLN A 205 13.45 -2.86 4.72
CA GLN A 205 12.42 -3.15 3.73
C GLN A 205 11.30 -2.10 3.75
N THR A 206 10.92 -1.62 4.93
CA THR A 206 9.93 -0.55 5.09
C THR A 206 10.47 0.78 4.56
N GLU A 207 11.76 1.08 4.79
CA GLU A 207 12.39 2.30 4.26
C GLU A 207 12.37 2.32 2.71
N ILE A 208 12.74 1.21 2.06
CA ILE A 208 12.66 1.09 0.60
C ILE A 208 11.22 1.30 0.12
N MET A 209 10.25 0.63 0.76
CA MET A 209 8.84 0.77 0.44
C MET A 209 8.36 2.22 0.61
N ASN A 210 8.72 2.87 1.70
CA ASN A 210 8.37 4.27 1.96
C ASN A 210 8.95 5.20 0.89
N ARG A 211 10.20 4.98 0.48
CA ARG A 211 10.83 5.77 -0.59
C ARG A 211 10.12 5.56 -1.93
N MET A 212 9.74 4.32 -2.25
CA MET A 212 8.95 4.02 -3.45
C MET A 212 7.59 4.71 -3.43
N VAL A 213 6.86 4.61 -2.31
CA VAL A 213 5.51 5.19 -2.18
C VAL A 213 5.56 6.72 -2.23
N LEU A 214 6.59 7.34 -1.65
CA LEU A 214 6.73 8.80 -1.61
C LEU A 214 7.15 9.42 -2.95
N TRP A 215 7.93 8.70 -3.77
CA TRP A 215 8.54 9.28 -4.97
C TRP A 215 8.16 8.57 -6.26
N VAL A 216 8.16 7.22 -6.28
CA VAL A 216 7.89 6.47 -7.51
C VAL A 216 6.42 6.59 -7.91
N PHE A 217 5.48 6.45 -6.97
CA PHE A 217 4.05 6.55 -7.30
C PHE A 217 3.63 7.95 -7.78
N PRO A 218 4.03 9.07 -7.15
CA PRO A 218 3.77 10.39 -7.71
C PRO A 218 4.41 10.61 -9.10
N MET A 219 5.65 10.11 -9.31
CA MET A 219 6.30 10.18 -10.61
C MET A 219 5.57 9.38 -11.68
N PHE A 220 4.97 8.24 -11.29
CA PHE A 220 4.14 7.47 -12.21
C PHE A 220 2.91 8.25 -12.72
N ALA A 221 2.32 9.13 -11.92
CA ALA A 221 1.23 10.00 -12.36
C ALA A 221 1.68 10.97 -13.46
N ILE A 222 2.94 11.42 -13.43
CA ILE A 222 3.50 12.33 -14.45
C ILE A 222 3.96 11.56 -15.68
N ILE A 223 4.71 10.47 -15.50
CA ILE A 223 5.32 9.72 -16.61
C ILE A 223 4.28 8.82 -17.29
N GLY A 224 3.43 8.16 -16.52
CA GLY A 224 2.39 7.25 -17.00
C GLY A 224 1.10 7.96 -17.41
N GLY A 225 0.85 9.15 -16.85
CA GLY A 225 -0.36 9.93 -17.08
C GLY A 225 -0.69 10.21 -18.56
N PRO A 226 0.29 10.54 -19.43
CA PRO A 226 0.02 10.73 -20.85
C PRO A 226 -0.59 9.53 -21.56
N PHE A 227 -0.42 8.33 -21.05
CA PHE A 227 -0.95 7.08 -21.60
C PHE A 227 -2.32 6.68 -21.03
N LEU A 228 -2.83 7.45 -20.07
CA LEU A 228 -4.12 7.20 -19.43
C LEU A 228 -5.18 8.17 -19.96
N PRO A 229 -6.44 7.72 -20.16
CA PRO A 229 -7.56 8.61 -20.43
C PRO A 229 -7.70 9.70 -19.36
N LEU A 230 -8.10 10.91 -19.76
CA LEU A 230 -8.30 12.02 -18.82
C LEU A 230 -9.28 11.65 -17.68
N ALA A 231 -10.30 10.87 -17.97
CA ALA A 231 -11.24 10.38 -16.97
C ALA A 231 -10.56 9.53 -15.87
N ILE A 232 -9.50 8.77 -16.21
CA ILE A 232 -8.71 8.00 -15.22
C ILE A 232 -7.85 8.93 -14.37
N LEU A 233 -7.28 9.98 -14.95
CA LEU A 233 -6.53 10.98 -14.17
C LEU A 233 -7.45 11.72 -13.18
N LEU A 234 -8.67 12.04 -13.61
CA LEU A 234 -9.70 12.62 -12.77
C LEU A 234 -10.11 11.67 -11.63
N TYR A 235 -10.36 10.40 -11.97
CA TYR A 235 -10.56 9.33 -10.97
C TYR A 235 -9.41 9.29 -9.96
N TRP A 236 -8.16 9.32 -10.41
CA TRP A 236 -6.99 9.27 -9.56
C TRP A 236 -6.94 10.47 -8.59
N LEU A 237 -7.19 11.66 -9.09
CA LEU A 237 -7.26 12.87 -8.27
C LEU A 237 -8.38 12.78 -7.22
N ALA A 238 -9.59 12.41 -7.62
CA ALA A 238 -10.74 12.23 -6.74
C ALA A 238 -10.47 11.17 -5.65
N ASN A 239 -9.83 10.07 -6.04
CA ASN A 239 -9.43 8.99 -5.15
C ASN A 239 -8.41 9.45 -4.09
N ASN A 240 -7.42 10.25 -4.45
CA ASN A 240 -6.46 10.81 -3.51
C ASN A 240 -7.13 11.82 -2.55
N PHE A 241 -8.01 12.67 -3.08
CA PHE A 241 -8.75 13.61 -2.25
C PHE A 241 -9.60 12.89 -1.19
N TRP A 242 -10.36 11.87 -1.60
CA TRP A 242 -11.11 11.04 -0.67
C TRP A 242 -10.20 10.37 0.36
N THR A 243 -9.08 9.80 -0.08
CA THR A 243 -8.13 9.10 0.79
C THR A 243 -7.57 10.03 1.86
N LEU A 244 -7.17 11.25 1.49
CA LEU A 244 -6.71 12.26 2.45
C LEU A 244 -7.79 12.61 3.48
N ALA A 245 -9.02 12.87 3.03
CA ALA A 245 -10.15 13.17 3.92
C ALA A 245 -10.45 11.99 4.85
N GLN A 246 -10.52 10.78 4.31
CA GLN A 246 -10.77 9.55 5.05
C GLN A 246 -9.68 9.25 6.08
N GLN A 247 -8.42 9.36 5.70
CA GLN A 247 -7.29 9.19 6.61
C GLN A 247 -7.37 10.18 7.77
N ARG A 248 -7.61 11.46 7.48
CA ARG A 248 -7.73 12.49 8.52
C ARG A 248 -8.84 12.18 9.53
N ILE A 249 -10.02 11.83 9.04
CA ILE A 249 -11.17 11.48 9.89
C ILE A 249 -10.87 10.23 10.75
N VAL A 250 -10.39 9.17 10.12
CA VAL A 250 -10.19 7.88 10.80
C VAL A 250 -9.06 7.95 11.81
N TYR A 251 -7.92 8.55 11.45
CA TYR A 251 -6.79 8.67 12.37
C TYR A 251 -7.12 9.56 13.58
N THR A 252 -7.74 10.72 13.35
CA THR A 252 -8.16 11.59 14.48
C THR A 252 -9.12 10.88 15.43
N ARG A 253 -10.04 10.07 14.89
CA ARG A 253 -10.95 9.28 15.71
C ARG A 253 -10.23 8.22 16.53
N ILE A 254 -9.30 7.47 15.92
CA ILE A 254 -8.54 6.42 16.61
C ILE A 254 -7.61 7.03 17.68
N ASP A 255 -6.92 8.13 17.36
CA ASP A 255 -6.04 8.84 18.31
C ASP A 255 -6.82 9.33 19.54
N ARG A 256 -8.08 9.77 19.35
CA ARG A 256 -8.99 10.16 20.43
C ARG A 256 -9.43 8.95 21.27
N GLU A 257 -9.84 7.86 20.64
CA GLU A 257 -10.23 6.61 21.33
C GLU A 257 -9.05 6.07 22.19
N GLU A 258 -7.82 6.16 21.71
CA GLU A 258 -6.60 5.76 22.44
C GLU A 258 -6.33 6.68 23.63
N ALA A 259 -6.44 8.00 23.45
CA ALA A 259 -6.25 8.97 24.52
C ALA A 259 -7.29 8.80 25.65
N GLU A 260 -8.56 8.57 25.29
CA GLU A 260 -9.64 8.31 26.24
C GLU A 260 -9.38 7.00 27.01
N SER A 261 -8.91 5.94 26.34
CA SER A 261 -8.55 4.65 26.96
C SER A 261 -7.36 4.78 27.92
N ALA A 262 -6.32 5.53 27.54
CA ALA A 262 -5.15 5.77 28.38
C ALA A 262 -5.52 6.60 29.63
N ALA A 263 -6.38 7.62 29.48
CA ALA A 263 -6.88 8.39 30.60
C ALA A 263 -7.70 7.56 31.58
N ALA A 264 -8.55 6.66 31.07
CA ALA A 264 -9.33 5.74 31.91
C ALA A 264 -8.44 4.75 32.69
N ALA A 265 -7.39 4.22 32.05
CA ALA A 265 -6.43 3.33 32.70
C ALA A 265 -5.67 4.02 33.84
N THR A 266 -5.27 5.28 33.67
CA THR A 266 -4.59 6.07 34.71
C THR A 266 -5.49 6.35 35.92
N VAL A 267 -6.78 6.57 35.69
CA VAL A 267 -7.75 6.76 36.78
C VAL A 267 -7.94 5.49 37.60
N ILE A 268 -8.02 4.33 36.93
CA ILE A 268 -8.16 3.03 37.62
C ILE A 268 -6.93 2.73 38.46
N ASP A 269 -5.71 2.95 37.94
CA ASP A 269 -4.46 2.73 38.65
C ASP A 269 -4.31 3.70 39.84
N GLY A 270 -4.66 4.98 39.66
CA GLY A 270 -4.70 5.98 40.74
C GLY A 270 -5.72 5.64 41.83
N THR A 271 -6.85 5.04 41.47
CA THR A 271 -7.88 4.61 42.43
C THR A 271 -7.42 3.36 43.22
N ALA A 272 -6.72 2.42 42.56
CA ALA A 272 -6.16 1.25 43.17
C ALA A 272 -5.08 1.61 44.24
N VAL A 273 -4.21 2.58 43.93
CA VAL A 273 -3.20 3.08 44.87
C VAL A 273 -3.85 3.78 46.06
N THR A 274 -4.93 4.52 45.86
CA THR A 274 -5.66 5.20 46.94
C THR A 274 -6.40 4.21 47.83
N THR A 275 -6.93 3.13 47.27
CA THR A 275 -7.64 2.07 48.04
C THR A 275 -6.67 1.27 48.87
N THR A 276 -5.48 0.90 48.36
CA THR A 276 -4.45 0.19 49.11
C THR A 276 -3.83 1.06 50.24
N ALA A 277 -3.69 2.36 50.01
CA ALA A 277 -3.24 3.28 51.06
C ALA A 277 -4.28 3.51 52.17
N SER A 278 -5.60 3.44 51.82
CA SER A 278 -6.69 3.57 52.81
C SER A 278 -6.85 2.29 53.65
N GLU A 279 -6.63 1.09 53.11
CA GLU A 279 -6.67 -0.17 53.87
C GLU A 279 -5.47 -0.35 54.75
N ALA A 280 -4.29 0.18 54.39
CA ALA A 280 -3.09 0.16 55.24
C ALA A 280 -3.16 1.10 56.45
N SER A 281 -4.12 2.05 56.47
CA SER A 281 -4.26 3.03 57.57
C SER A 281 -5.26 2.61 58.67
N THR A 282 -5.95 1.46 58.49
CA THR A 282 -7.03 1.05 59.44
C THR A 282 -6.61 -0.10 60.37
N THR A 283 -5.35 -0.59 60.31
CA THR A 283 -4.88 -1.69 61.20
C THR A 283 -3.67 -1.25 62.03
N ALA A 284 -3.83 -0.20 62.85
CA ALA A 284 -2.85 0.13 63.89
C ALA A 284 -3.56 0.02 65.25
N ALA A 285 -3.47 -1.14 65.88
CA ALA A 285 -3.77 -1.34 67.32
C ALA A 285 -2.45 -1.28 68.10
N PRO A 286 -2.50 -0.93 69.42
CA PRO A 286 -1.46 -0.19 70.12
C PRO A 286 -0.28 -1.03 70.61
N THR A 287 0.88 -0.39 70.61
CA THR A 287 2.18 -0.83 71.13
C THR A 287 2.15 -1.17 72.61
N PRO A 288 2.93 -2.14 73.06
CA PRO A 288 3.56 -2.09 74.35
C PRO A 288 5.07 -1.80 74.24
N GLU A 289 5.42 -0.81 75.03
CA GLU A 289 6.73 -0.32 75.38
C GLU A 289 7.60 -1.45 76.05
N ILE A 290 8.84 -1.67 75.52
CA ILE A 290 9.94 -2.35 76.26
C ILE A 290 11.26 -1.71 75.80
N ALA A 291 12.07 -1.45 76.86
CA ALA A 291 13.29 -0.67 76.97
C ALA A 291 14.54 -1.24 76.25
N PRO A 292 15.63 -0.47 76.23
CA PRO A 292 16.78 -0.70 75.36
C PRO A 292 17.88 -1.57 75.93
N ALA A 293 18.61 -2.27 75.08
CA ALA A 293 19.90 -2.88 75.44
C ALA A 293 20.75 -3.10 74.16
N PRO A 294 22.05 -3.39 74.30
CA PRO A 294 23.13 -2.45 74.09
C PRO A 294 23.93 -2.78 72.83
N ALA A 295 24.86 -1.90 72.49
CA ALA A 295 25.74 -1.90 71.30
C ALA A 295 26.75 -3.09 71.30
N PRO A 296 27.21 -3.59 70.21
CA PRO A 296 28.36 -4.42 70.04
C PRO A 296 29.62 -3.66 69.59
N ALA A 297 30.73 -4.13 70.15
CA ALA A 297 32.08 -3.74 69.78
C ALA A 297 32.67 -4.68 68.69
N PRO A 298 33.88 -4.35 68.19
CA PRO A 298 34.23 -4.55 66.78
C PRO A 298 35.27 -5.68 66.55
N ALA A 299 35.47 -5.94 65.24
CA ALA A 299 36.69 -6.36 64.54
C ALA A 299 37.31 -7.75 64.83
N SER A 300 37.62 -8.43 63.77
CA SER A 300 39.03 -8.79 63.49
C SER A 300 39.21 -9.27 62.05
N ASP A 301 40.28 -8.77 61.51
CA ASP A 301 40.99 -9.09 60.30
C ASP A 301 41.43 -10.55 60.17
N ALA A 302 41.76 -10.89 58.99
CA ALA A 302 42.75 -11.82 58.45
C ALA A 302 42.10 -12.72 57.37
N GLU A 303 42.61 -12.99 56.24
CA GLU A 303 43.94 -12.84 55.65
C GLU A 303 43.85 -13.17 54.17
N ARG A 304 44.50 -12.41 53.40
CA ARG A 304 45.17 -12.56 52.14
C ARG A 304 45.61 -13.99 51.81
N THR A 305 45.34 -14.47 50.61
CA THR A 305 46.36 -15.20 49.82
C THR A 305 46.15 -15.02 48.33
N THR A 306 47.16 -14.47 47.77
CA THR A 306 47.58 -14.35 46.38
C THR A 306 47.84 -15.70 45.74
N ALA A 307 47.52 -15.87 44.49
CA ALA A 307 48.39 -16.53 43.48
C ALA A 307 47.82 -16.39 42.07
N GLU A 308 48.47 -15.61 41.29
CA GLU A 308 48.70 -15.70 39.85
C GLU A 308 50.03 -16.45 39.64
N PRO A 309 50.54 -16.82 38.46
CA PRO A 309 49.95 -17.08 37.14
C PRO A 309 50.45 -18.41 36.51
N GLY A 310 49.96 -18.74 35.34
CA GLY A 310 50.52 -19.88 34.61
C GLY A 310 50.01 -20.01 33.15
N GLU A 311 50.65 -19.34 32.23
CA GLU A 311 50.83 -19.73 30.85
C GLU A 311 52.23 -20.34 30.72
N PRO A 312 52.68 -21.05 29.67
CA PRO A 312 52.06 -21.52 28.39
C PRO A 312 52.44 -22.96 28.01
N ALA A 313 51.95 -23.43 26.83
CA ALA A 313 52.60 -24.32 25.87
C ALA A 313 51.61 -24.74 24.78
N ARG A 314 51.70 -24.31 23.51
CA ARG A 314 52.54 -24.69 22.39
C ARG A 314 52.59 -26.20 22.11
N GLY A 315 52.19 -26.55 20.90
CA GLY A 315 52.37 -27.78 20.14
C GLY A 315 51.32 -27.78 19.04
N GLU A 316 51.62 -27.32 17.90
CA GLU A 316 52.36 -27.83 16.71
C GLU A 316 51.57 -28.91 15.97
N GLU A 317 51.26 -28.49 14.71
CA GLU A 317 51.41 -29.20 13.42
C GLU A 317 50.51 -30.41 13.20
N ALA A 318 49.91 -30.62 12.02
CA ALA A 318 50.32 -30.52 10.62
C ALA A 318 49.07 -30.67 9.76
N GLU A 319 49.05 -29.95 8.60
CA GLU A 319 49.05 -30.47 7.24
C GLU A 319 47.92 -31.46 6.92
N ASP A 320 47.08 -31.29 5.89
CA ASP A 320 47.47 -31.28 4.47
C ASP A 320 46.24 -31.12 3.58
N ALA A 321 46.46 -30.45 2.48
CA ALA A 321 45.97 -30.68 1.12
C ALA A 321 44.51 -30.32 0.73
N SER A 322 44.43 -29.19 0.09
CA SER A 322 43.68 -28.99 -1.17
C SER A 322 44.18 -29.96 -2.25
N PRO A 323 43.41 -30.36 -3.24
CA PRO A 323 43.36 -29.55 -4.44
C PRO A 323 42.00 -29.52 -5.18
N ALA A 324 41.77 -28.41 -5.87
CA ALA A 324 41.06 -28.41 -7.14
C ALA A 324 41.97 -29.02 -8.23
N PRO A 325 41.42 -29.59 -9.31
CA PRO A 325 41.52 -28.88 -10.57
C PRO A 325 40.31 -29.00 -11.53
N ALA A 326 40.15 -27.95 -12.33
CA ALA A 326 40.33 -27.82 -13.78
C ALA A 326 39.28 -28.49 -14.68
N ALA A 327 38.56 -27.66 -15.39
CA ALA A 327 38.47 -27.46 -16.83
C ALA A 327 38.76 -28.65 -17.77
N THR A 328 37.77 -28.95 -18.61
CA THR A 328 37.91 -29.39 -20.01
C THR A 328 36.60 -29.05 -20.71
N THR A 329 36.55 -28.02 -21.57
CA THR A 329 36.72 -28.01 -23.02
C THR A 329 36.31 -29.31 -23.67
N ASP A 330 35.16 -29.25 -24.41
CA ASP A 330 35.16 -29.65 -25.80
C ASP A 330 33.92 -29.13 -26.55
N GLN A 331 34.13 -28.30 -27.53
CA GLN A 331 33.44 -28.22 -28.81
C GLN A 331 34.39 -28.90 -29.80
N PRO A 332 34.08 -29.37 -31.01
CA PRO A 332 33.08 -28.88 -31.97
C PRO A 332 32.45 -30.00 -32.85
N GLY A 333 31.65 -29.59 -33.81
CA GLY A 333 31.31 -30.40 -35.00
C GLY A 333 29.89 -30.12 -35.45
N ASP A 334 29.70 -29.37 -36.36
CA ASP A 334 29.71 -29.36 -37.84
C ASP A 334 28.27 -29.35 -38.41
N ALA A 335 27.97 -28.31 -39.16
CA ALA A 335 26.98 -28.26 -40.23
C ALA A 335 27.53 -29.08 -41.43
N PRO A 336 26.87 -29.27 -42.58
CA PRO A 336 25.74 -28.59 -43.19
C PRO A 336 24.80 -29.53 -44.02
N GLY A 337 23.80 -28.96 -44.66
CA GLY A 337 23.14 -29.61 -45.79
C GLY A 337 21.69 -29.14 -45.95
N VAL A 338 21.47 -28.29 -46.83
CA VAL A 338 21.17 -28.28 -48.26
C VAL A 338 19.67 -28.19 -48.56
N LEU A 339 19.30 -27.00 -49.10
CA LEU A 339 18.42 -26.71 -50.22
C LEU A 339 17.35 -27.74 -50.60
N GLU A 340 16.09 -27.36 -50.65
CA GLU A 340 15.33 -27.48 -51.91
C GLU A 340 14.11 -26.55 -51.93
N ASP A 341 14.26 -25.61 -52.79
CA ASP A 341 13.36 -24.87 -53.65
C ASP A 341 12.24 -25.73 -54.25
N ARG A 342 10.99 -25.29 -54.19
CA ARG A 342 10.00 -25.51 -55.24
C ARG A 342 8.89 -24.44 -55.18
N SER A 343 9.13 -23.43 -55.99
CA SER A 343 8.13 -22.68 -56.77
C SER A 343 7.12 -23.59 -57.49
N ARG A 344 5.87 -23.15 -57.50
CA ARG A 344 4.85 -23.22 -58.58
C ARG A 344 3.58 -22.63 -58.02
N ASP A 345 3.23 -21.45 -58.37
CA ASP A 345 2.61 -20.98 -59.59
C ASP A 345 1.32 -21.75 -59.91
N ASN A 346 0.16 -21.12 -59.66
CA ASN A 346 -0.96 -21.10 -60.63
C ASN A 346 -2.05 -20.09 -60.24
N ARG A 347 -2.17 -19.03 -61.03
CA ARG A 347 -3.39 -18.36 -61.40
C ARG A 347 -3.85 -18.95 -62.76
N PRO A 348 -5.01 -18.69 -63.35
CA PRO A 348 -6.25 -17.95 -62.94
C PRO A 348 -7.54 -18.66 -63.36
N GLY A 349 -8.69 -18.02 -63.18
CA GLY A 349 -9.97 -18.37 -63.81
C GLY A 349 -11.12 -17.63 -63.10
N GLU A 350 -11.51 -16.60 -63.44
CA GLU A 350 -12.56 -15.95 -64.26
C GLU A 350 -13.87 -16.68 -64.34
N SER A 351 -14.93 -15.84 -64.16
CA SER A 351 -16.30 -15.84 -64.67
C SER A 351 -17.39 -16.65 -63.90
N ARG A 352 -18.27 -16.02 -63.23
CA ARG A 352 -19.56 -15.44 -63.64
C ARG A 352 -20.22 -14.75 -62.49
#